data_fac1ac8708483ae3756e7027792965a4
#
_entry.id   fac1ac8708483ae3756e7027792965a4
#
_cell.length_a   1.000
_cell.length_b   1.000
_cell.length_c   1.000
_cell.angle_alpha   90.00
_cell.angle_beta   90.00
_cell.angle_gamma   90.00
#
_symmetry.space_group_name_H-M   'P 1'
#
loop_
_entity.id
_entity.type
_entity.pdbx_description
1 polymer ?
#
loop_
_entity_poly.entity_id
_entity_poly.type
_entity_poly.pdbx_seq_one_letter_code
_entity_poly.pdbx_strand_id
1 'polypeptide(L)'
;CAQPTVLIGVSGQAGLFTEQIIRAMKKGCALPIIFPLSNPSRQVEATPEQVIEWTEGEVIVATGSPFKPVHYQGREFLITQCNNSYIFPGIGLGVIAANARLISDEMLRAASETLAANSPLANTGKGGLLPPFTELAALSKKIAFAVAKIAMQQGLALEMDDNALQQKIEDNFWRPEYRNYRRVSN
;
A
#
# COMPACT_ATOMS: atom_id res chain seq x y z
N CYS A 1 -1.23 30.59 -5.96
CA CYS A 1 -1.35 29.53 -4.93
C CYS A 1 -1.47 28.18 -5.63
N ALA A 2 -0.78 27.16 -5.10
CA ALA A 2 -0.97 25.78 -5.57
C ALA A 2 -2.41 25.33 -5.27
N GLN A 3 -2.98 24.52 -6.19
CA GLN A 3 -4.27 23.84 -5.97
C GLN A 3 -3.99 22.34 -5.97
N PRO A 4 -3.48 21.76 -4.86
CA PRO A 4 -3.15 20.35 -4.80
C PRO A 4 -4.44 19.52 -4.80
N THR A 5 -4.38 18.38 -5.46
CA THR A 5 -5.45 17.38 -5.46
C THR A 5 -5.15 16.22 -4.50
N VAL A 6 -3.90 16.10 -4.05
CA VAL A 6 -3.40 15.07 -3.14
C VAL A 6 -2.66 15.71 -1.99
N LEU A 7 -2.97 15.29 -0.76
CA LEU A 7 -2.29 15.69 0.47
C LEU A 7 -1.86 14.44 1.24
N ILE A 8 -0.57 14.30 1.49
CA ILE A 8 0.00 13.16 2.23
C ILE A 8 0.72 13.68 3.47
N GLY A 9 0.39 13.13 4.63
CA GLY A 9 0.98 13.44 5.92
C GLY A 9 1.84 12.30 6.44
N VAL A 10 3.10 12.61 6.74
CA VAL A 10 4.09 11.73 7.38
C VAL A 10 4.88 12.52 8.43
N SER A 11 4.23 13.48 9.06
CA SER A 11 4.88 14.50 9.91
C SER A 11 5.12 14.03 11.36
N GLY A 12 4.34 13.04 11.84
CA GLY A 12 4.30 12.67 13.25
C GLY A 12 3.66 13.73 14.15
N GLN A 13 2.97 14.73 13.58
CA GLN A 13 2.37 15.84 14.31
C GLN A 13 0.84 15.79 14.22
N ALA A 14 0.22 15.47 15.35
CA ALA A 14 -1.23 15.41 15.45
C ALA A 14 -1.89 16.75 15.10
N GLY A 15 -2.96 16.70 14.30
CA GLY A 15 -3.77 17.87 13.98
C GLY A 15 -3.12 18.85 13.00
N LEU A 16 -2.01 18.49 12.34
CA LEU A 16 -1.35 19.36 11.36
C LEU A 16 -2.24 19.67 10.16
N PHE A 17 -3.11 18.73 9.75
CA PHE A 17 -4.12 18.99 8.73
C PHE A 17 -5.34 19.63 9.37
N THR A 18 -5.31 20.95 9.45
CA THR A 18 -6.42 21.73 10.02
C THR A 18 -7.64 21.74 9.10
N GLU A 19 -8.81 22.03 9.68
CA GLU A 19 -10.05 22.21 8.92
C GLU A 19 -9.89 23.20 7.76
N GLN A 20 -9.19 24.31 8.01
CA GLN A 20 -8.93 25.32 7.00
C GLN A 20 -8.17 24.76 5.79
N ILE A 21 -7.14 23.92 6.02
CA ILE A 21 -6.35 23.28 4.95
C ILE A 21 -7.22 22.34 4.14
N ILE A 22 -7.96 21.45 4.83
CA ILE A 22 -8.77 20.43 4.16
C ILE A 22 -9.93 21.06 3.38
N ARG A 23 -10.63 22.06 3.95
CA ARG A 23 -11.68 22.80 3.24
C ARG A 23 -11.13 23.59 2.04
N ALA A 24 -9.91 24.12 2.14
CA ALA A 24 -9.27 24.80 1.01
C ALA A 24 -8.97 23.82 -0.13
N MET A 25 -8.52 22.61 0.19
CA MET A 25 -8.34 21.53 -0.82
C MET A 25 -9.68 21.14 -1.46
N LYS A 26 -10.72 20.91 -0.65
CA LYS A 26 -12.06 20.56 -1.14
C LYS A 26 -12.62 21.63 -2.08
N LYS A 27 -12.38 22.89 -1.79
CA LYS A 27 -12.80 24.01 -2.66
C LYS A 27 -12.08 23.99 -4.02
N GLY A 28 -10.82 23.52 -4.06
CA GLY A 28 -10.02 23.44 -5.29
C GLY A 28 -10.17 22.11 -6.05
N CYS A 29 -10.69 21.06 -5.41
CA CYS A 29 -10.81 19.73 -5.98
C CYS A 29 -12.10 19.05 -5.51
N ALA A 30 -12.92 18.60 -6.46
CA ALA A 30 -14.20 17.96 -6.14
C ALA A 30 -14.05 16.66 -5.33
N LEU A 31 -12.98 15.89 -5.57
CA LEU A 31 -12.69 14.63 -4.86
C LEU A 31 -11.21 14.59 -4.49
N PRO A 32 -10.78 15.31 -3.43
CA PRO A 32 -9.38 15.31 -3.01
C PRO A 32 -8.96 13.95 -2.43
N ILE A 33 -7.68 13.63 -2.56
CA ILE A 33 -7.04 12.49 -1.91
C ILE A 33 -6.30 13.02 -0.68
N ILE A 34 -6.67 12.55 0.51
CA ILE A 34 -6.09 12.99 1.78
C ILE A 34 -5.64 11.78 2.59
N PHE A 35 -4.34 11.61 2.75
CA PHE A 35 -3.71 10.50 3.44
C PHE A 35 -2.92 10.96 4.66
N PRO A 36 -3.54 11.05 5.85
CA PRO A 36 -2.84 11.27 7.11
C PRO A 36 -2.22 9.94 7.57
N LEU A 37 -0.94 9.71 7.23
CA LEU A 37 -0.28 8.41 7.37
C LEU A 37 0.57 8.28 8.64
N SER A 38 0.64 9.30 9.49
CA SER A 38 1.45 9.23 10.72
C SER A 38 0.94 8.18 11.70
N ASN A 39 1.89 7.46 12.31
CA ASN A 39 1.67 6.43 13.31
C ASN A 39 2.31 6.83 14.65
N PRO A 40 1.76 6.43 15.80
CA PRO A 40 0.45 5.79 16.02
C PRO A 40 -0.73 6.75 15.82
N SER A 41 -1.97 6.26 15.94
CA SER A 41 -3.19 7.06 15.71
C SER A 41 -3.26 8.38 16.49
N ARG A 42 -2.60 8.48 17.65
CA ARG A 42 -2.49 9.74 18.43
C ARG A 42 -1.63 10.82 17.76
N GLN A 43 -0.86 10.47 16.72
CA GLN A 43 0.01 11.39 15.97
C GLN A 43 -0.50 11.66 14.56
N VAL A 44 -1.70 11.18 14.24
CA VAL A 44 -2.32 11.37 12.93
C VAL A 44 -2.58 12.84 12.65
N GLU A 45 -2.30 13.31 11.45
CA GLU A 45 -2.43 14.72 11.06
C GLU A 45 -3.88 15.22 11.09
N ALA A 46 -4.83 14.35 10.78
CA ALA A 46 -6.27 14.53 11.00
C ALA A 46 -6.93 13.16 11.11
N THR A 47 -7.98 13.02 11.91
CA THR A 47 -8.72 11.77 11.97
C THR A 47 -9.60 11.57 10.74
N PRO A 48 -9.92 10.32 10.36
CA PRO A 48 -10.81 10.07 9.23
C PRO A 48 -12.17 10.77 9.37
N GLU A 49 -12.71 10.81 10.59
CA GLU A 49 -13.96 11.50 10.88
C GLU A 49 -13.87 12.98 10.52
N GLN A 50 -12.80 13.66 10.94
CA GLN A 50 -12.56 15.07 10.63
C GLN A 50 -12.40 15.28 9.11
N VAL A 51 -11.60 14.43 8.45
CA VAL A 51 -11.37 14.54 7.00
C VAL A 51 -12.69 14.40 6.23
N ILE A 52 -13.52 13.39 6.58
CA ILE A 52 -14.79 13.13 5.93
C ILE A 52 -15.79 14.26 6.19
N GLU A 53 -15.89 14.75 7.44
CA GLU A 53 -16.76 15.86 7.80
C GLU A 53 -16.39 17.15 7.06
N TRP A 54 -15.11 17.53 7.06
CA TRP A 54 -14.63 18.77 6.45
C TRP A 54 -14.66 18.76 4.92
N THR A 55 -14.76 17.58 4.32
CA THR A 55 -14.93 17.39 2.86
C THR A 55 -16.37 17.03 2.46
N GLU A 56 -17.31 17.03 3.42
CA GLU A 56 -18.73 16.71 3.19
C GLU A 56 -18.92 15.30 2.60
N GLY A 57 -18.02 14.37 2.94
CA GLY A 57 -18.04 12.99 2.45
C GLY A 57 -17.47 12.80 1.04
N GLU A 58 -16.98 13.86 0.40
CA GLU A 58 -16.42 13.79 -0.95
C GLU A 58 -14.89 13.81 -0.89
N VAL A 59 -14.31 12.64 -0.53
CA VAL A 59 -12.85 12.46 -0.34
C VAL A 59 -12.46 11.00 -0.54
N ILE A 60 -11.22 10.78 -0.98
CA ILE A 60 -10.54 9.49 -0.85
C ILE A 60 -9.59 9.61 0.33
N VAL A 61 -9.84 8.84 1.40
CA VAL A 61 -9.07 8.88 2.63
C VAL A 61 -8.46 7.51 2.95
N ALA A 62 -7.22 7.50 3.38
CA ALA A 62 -6.54 6.35 3.97
C ALA A 62 -5.63 6.81 5.10
N THR A 63 -5.37 5.96 6.07
CA THR A 63 -4.59 6.28 7.28
C THR A 63 -3.47 5.29 7.52
N GLY A 64 -2.40 5.70 8.20
CA GLY A 64 -1.28 4.80 8.53
C GLY A 64 -1.62 3.78 9.62
N SER A 65 -2.48 4.15 10.57
CA SER A 65 -3.00 3.28 11.64
C SER A 65 -4.41 2.78 11.31
N PRO A 66 -4.85 1.66 11.89
CA PRO A 66 -6.22 1.19 11.68
C PRO A 66 -7.24 2.10 12.37
N PHE A 67 -8.34 2.40 11.67
CA PHE A 67 -9.50 3.09 12.20
C PHE A 67 -10.76 2.27 11.93
N LYS A 68 -11.79 2.50 12.74
CA LYS A 68 -13.13 1.94 12.52
C LYS A 68 -13.77 2.62 11.31
N PRO A 69 -14.75 1.96 10.66
CA PRO A 69 -15.56 2.64 9.64
C PRO A 69 -16.20 3.90 10.20
N VAL A 70 -16.27 4.93 9.37
CA VAL A 70 -16.89 6.22 9.71
C VAL A 70 -18.28 6.30 9.08
N HIS A 71 -19.28 6.66 9.87
CA HIS A 71 -20.65 6.91 9.38
C HIS A 71 -20.88 8.42 9.23
N TYR A 72 -21.17 8.85 8.02
CA TYR A 72 -21.46 10.26 7.73
C TYR A 72 -22.62 10.38 6.75
N GLN A 73 -23.64 11.14 7.09
CA GLN A 73 -24.84 11.40 6.26
C GLN A 73 -25.46 10.11 5.68
N GLY A 74 -25.59 9.06 6.49
CA GLY A 74 -26.20 7.78 6.08
C GLY A 74 -25.31 6.90 5.19
N ARG A 75 -24.06 7.31 4.92
CA ARG A 75 -23.05 6.51 4.20
C ARG A 75 -22.01 5.95 5.19
N GLU A 76 -21.55 4.75 4.92
CA GLU A 76 -20.43 4.13 5.64
C GLU A 76 -19.15 4.25 4.80
N PHE A 77 -18.10 4.76 5.44
CA PHE A 77 -16.77 4.90 4.85
C PHE A 77 -15.83 3.88 5.48
N LEU A 78 -15.39 2.91 4.71
CA LEU A 78 -14.35 1.97 5.13
C LEU A 78 -12.99 2.68 5.08
N ILE A 79 -12.34 2.79 6.23
CA ILE A 79 -11.03 3.45 6.32
C ILE A 79 -9.94 2.45 6.03
N THR A 80 -9.30 2.60 4.88
CA THR A 80 -8.19 1.75 4.48
C THR A 80 -6.93 2.12 5.27
N GLN A 81 -6.30 1.12 5.87
CA GLN A 81 -4.96 1.30 6.42
C GLN A 81 -3.93 1.24 5.29
N CYS A 82 -3.26 2.35 5.01
CA CYS A 82 -2.14 2.42 4.07
C CYS A 82 -0.83 2.23 4.84
N ASN A 83 -0.28 1.03 4.75
CA ASN A 83 0.90 0.62 5.51
C ASN A 83 1.93 -0.05 4.59
N ASN A 84 3.20 0.03 4.99
CA ASN A 84 4.33 -0.56 4.26
C ASN A 84 4.21 -2.08 4.04
N SER A 85 3.43 -2.78 4.87
CA SER A 85 3.16 -4.22 4.73
C SER A 85 2.51 -4.60 3.40
N TYR A 86 1.88 -3.65 2.71
CA TYR A 86 1.30 -3.91 1.38
C TYR A 86 2.32 -4.03 0.26
N ILE A 87 3.51 -3.46 0.41
CA ILE A 87 4.45 -3.34 -0.70
C ILE A 87 5.81 -3.98 -0.42
N PHE A 88 6.41 -3.72 0.76
CA PHE A 88 7.77 -4.20 1.07
C PHE A 88 7.95 -5.72 1.04
N PRO A 89 7.04 -6.55 1.58
CA PRO A 89 7.21 -8.00 1.51
C PRO A 89 7.27 -8.50 0.07
N GLY A 90 6.45 -7.93 -0.82
CA GLY A 90 6.44 -8.28 -2.24
C GLY A 90 7.72 -7.85 -2.95
N ILE A 91 8.21 -6.63 -2.72
CA ILE A 91 9.47 -6.16 -3.29
C ILE A 91 10.62 -7.05 -2.84
N GLY A 92 10.77 -7.28 -1.53
CA GLY A 92 11.84 -8.11 -0.97
C GLY A 92 11.81 -9.55 -1.51
N LEU A 93 10.63 -10.15 -1.58
CA LEU A 93 10.44 -11.49 -2.13
C LEU A 93 10.84 -11.55 -3.62
N GLY A 94 10.46 -10.56 -4.42
CA GLY A 94 10.81 -10.50 -5.84
C GLY A 94 12.32 -10.38 -6.06
N VAL A 95 12.98 -9.52 -5.29
CA VAL A 95 14.43 -9.33 -5.32
C VAL A 95 15.17 -10.63 -4.96
N ILE A 96 14.74 -11.30 -3.88
CA ILE A 96 15.36 -12.56 -3.43
C ILE A 96 15.11 -13.69 -4.44
N ALA A 97 13.87 -13.86 -4.90
CA ALA A 97 13.52 -14.92 -5.84
C ALA A 97 14.26 -14.80 -7.18
N ALA A 98 14.44 -13.58 -7.68
CA ALA A 98 15.19 -13.32 -8.89
C ALA A 98 16.72 -13.26 -8.67
N ASN A 99 17.19 -13.19 -7.42
CA ASN A 99 18.57 -12.89 -7.07
C ASN A 99 19.05 -11.60 -7.74
N ALA A 100 18.23 -10.55 -7.67
CA ALA A 100 18.52 -9.26 -8.29
C ALA A 100 19.66 -8.55 -7.56
N ARG A 101 20.58 -7.93 -8.32
CA ARG A 101 21.79 -7.29 -7.78
C ARG A 101 21.53 -5.94 -7.12
N LEU A 102 20.45 -5.27 -7.51
CA LEU A 102 20.01 -3.99 -6.97
C LEU A 102 18.50 -3.81 -7.19
N ILE A 103 17.93 -2.81 -6.56
CA ILE A 103 16.54 -2.39 -6.75
C ILE A 103 16.54 -1.10 -7.55
N SER A 104 15.90 -1.11 -8.72
CA SER A 104 15.72 0.06 -9.58
C SER A 104 14.39 0.79 -9.30
N ASP A 105 14.29 2.03 -9.75
CA ASP A 105 13.06 2.81 -9.66
C ASP A 105 11.91 2.15 -10.45
N GLU A 106 12.22 1.50 -11.57
CA GLU A 106 11.24 0.76 -12.36
C GLU A 106 10.69 -0.46 -11.63
N MET A 107 11.52 -1.14 -10.84
CA MET A 107 11.06 -2.24 -9.96
C MET A 107 10.10 -1.71 -8.88
N LEU A 108 10.41 -0.57 -8.27
CA LEU A 108 9.52 0.09 -7.29
C LEU A 108 8.21 0.56 -7.94
N ARG A 109 8.31 1.08 -9.16
CA ARG A 109 7.15 1.48 -9.96
C ARG A 109 6.26 0.27 -10.27
N ALA A 110 6.82 -0.84 -10.74
CA ALA A 110 6.08 -2.07 -11.02
C ALA A 110 5.36 -2.62 -9.78
N ALA A 111 6.01 -2.54 -8.61
CA ALA A 111 5.38 -2.89 -7.34
C ALA A 111 4.16 -2.01 -7.04
N SER A 112 4.29 -0.69 -7.22
CA SER A 112 3.22 0.28 -6.97
C SER A 112 2.06 0.11 -7.96
N GLU A 113 2.34 -0.10 -9.25
CA GLU A 113 1.35 -0.35 -10.29
C GLU A 113 0.60 -1.66 -10.04
N THR A 114 1.32 -2.72 -9.60
CA THR A 114 0.69 -4.00 -9.22
C THR A 114 -0.23 -3.84 -8.02
N LEU A 115 0.17 -3.08 -7.00
CA LEU A 115 -0.68 -2.77 -5.86
C LEU A 115 -1.93 -2.01 -6.30
N ALA A 116 -1.78 -0.96 -7.11
CA ALA A 116 -2.88 -0.13 -7.62
C ALA A 116 -3.87 -0.95 -8.47
N ALA A 117 -3.37 -1.84 -9.32
CA ALA A 117 -4.20 -2.73 -10.15
C ALA A 117 -5.05 -3.72 -9.33
N ASN A 118 -4.70 -3.96 -8.07
CA ASN A 118 -5.47 -4.80 -7.16
C ASN A 118 -6.36 -3.99 -6.19
N SER A 119 -6.52 -2.68 -6.38
CA SER A 119 -7.41 -1.83 -5.57
C SER A 119 -8.88 -2.20 -5.79
N PRO A 120 -9.64 -2.62 -4.76
CA PRO A 120 -11.08 -2.87 -4.90
C PRO A 120 -11.85 -1.63 -5.34
N LEU A 121 -11.55 -0.48 -4.73
CA LEU A 121 -12.20 0.79 -5.05
C LEU A 121 -11.96 1.21 -6.51
N ALA A 122 -10.74 1.11 -7.00
CA ALA A 122 -10.41 1.48 -8.38
C ALA A 122 -11.06 0.54 -9.41
N ASN A 123 -11.16 -0.76 -9.10
CA ASN A 123 -11.67 -1.76 -10.03
C ASN A 123 -13.19 -1.87 -10.06
N THR A 124 -13.86 -1.63 -8.93
CA THR A 124 -15.31 -1.88 -8.80
C THR A 124 -16.12 -0.65 -8.38
N GLY A 125 -15.44 0.44 -8.03
CA GLY A 125 -16.08 1.62 -7.44
C GLY A 125 -16.58 1.40 -6.00
N LYS A 126 -16.27 0.25 -5.40
CA LYS A 126 -16.74 -0.13 -4.05
C LYS A 126 -15.60 -0.79 -3.25
N GLY A 127 -15.77 -0.80 -1.92
CA GLY A 127 -14.80 -1.42 -1.02
C GLY A 127 -13.68 -0.47 -0.61
N GLY A 128 -12.60 -1.02 -0.06
CA GLY A 128 -11.44 -0.25 0.39
C GLY A 128 -10.54 0.21 -0.75
N LEU A 129 -9.72 1.22 -0.48
CA LEU A 129 -8.69 1.68 -1.42
C LEU A 129 -7.66 0.59 -1.71
N LEU A 130 -7.29 -0.21 -0.71
CA LEU A 130 -6.39 -1.35 -0.84
C LEU A 130 -7.13 -2.66 -0.51
N PRO A 131 -6.63 -3.81 -1.00
CA PRO A 131 -7.20 -5.12 -0.67
C PRO A 131 -7.23 -5.38 0.84
N PRO A 132 -8.12 -6.24 1.34
CA PRO A 132 -8.12 -6.63 2.75
C PRO A 132 -6.82 -7.38 3.12
N PHE A 133 -6.42 -7.27 4.39
CA PHE A 133 -5.17 -7.92 4.88
C PHE A 133 -5.13 -9.44 4.66
N THR A 134 -6.29 -10.08 4.57
CA THR A 134 -6.40 -11.51 4.27
C THR A 134 -5.86 -11.89 2.89
N GLU A 135 -5.81 -10.93 1.96
CA GLU A 135 -5.28 -11.11 0.60
C GLU A 135 -3.81 -10.70 0.46
N LEU A 136 -3.19 -10.20 1.53
CA LEU A 136 -1.84 -9.65 1.50
C LEU A 136 -0.79 -10.65 1.01
N ALA A 137 -0.92 -11.93 1.38
CA ALA A 137 -0.01 -12.99 0.95
C ALA A 137 -0.05 -13.20 -0.58
N ALA A 138 -1.25 -13.25 -1.15
CA ALA A 138 -1.42 -13.39 -2.60
C ALA A 138 -0.94 -12.13 -3.35
N LEU A 139 -1.24 -10.95 -2.81
CA LEU A 139 -0.78 -9.67 -3.36
C LEU A 139 0.75 -9.56 -3.35
N SER A 140 1.40 -9.96 -2.25
CA SER A 140 2.86 -9.94 -2.15
C SER A 140 3.52 -10.81 -3.22
N LYS A 141 2.95 -11.96 -3.55
CA LYS A 141 3.46 -12.82 -4.62
C LYS A 141 3.28 -12.19 -6.01
N LYS A 142 2.15 -11.51 -6.26
CA LYS A 142 1.95 -10.76 -7.51
C LYS A 142 2.96 -9.63 -7.66
N ILE A 143 3.19 -8.86 -6.59
CA ILE A 143 4.19 -7.80 -6.56
C ILE A 143 5.59 -8.39 -6.78
N ALA A 144 5.92 -9.50 -6.11
CA ALA A 144 7.21 -10.17 -6.27
C ALA A 144 7.46 -10.60 -7.72
N PHE A 145 6.45 -11.14 -8.38
CA PHE A 145 6.53 -11.54 -9.77
C PHE A 145 6.80 -10.34 -10.68
N ALA A 146 6.04 -9.24 -10.52
CA ALA A 146 6.21 -8.04 -11.33
C ALA A 146 7.61 -7.41 -11.13
N VAL A 147 8.06 -7.30 -9.89
CA VAL A 147 9.39 -6.78 -9.53
C VAL A 147 10.50 -7.63 -10.16
N ALA A 148 10.41 -8.95 -10.04
CA ALA A 148 11.39 -9.88 -10.61
C ALA A 148 11.44 -9.81 -12.14
N LYS A 149 10.30 -9.68 -12.82
CA LYS A 149 10.23 -9.50 -14.28
C LYS A 149 10.98 -8.24 -14.73
N ILE A 150 10.79 -7.13 -14.04
CA ILE A 150 11.54 -5.89 -14.33
C ILE A 150 13.03 -6.08 -14.10
N ALA A 151 13.42 -6.72 -12.99
CA ALA A 151 14.84 -7.00 -12.72
C ALA A 151 15.50 -7.80 -13.85
N MET A 152 14.83 -8.82 -14.38
CA MET A 152 15.30 -9.62 -15.52
C MET A 152 15.37 -8.77 -16.80
N GLN A 153 14.34 -8.01 -17.12
CA GLN A 153 14.31 -7.14 -18.31
C GLN A 153 15.43 -6.10 -18.34
N GLN A 154 15.84 -5.63 -17.16
CA GLN A 154 16.95 -4.69 -17.00
C GLN A 154 18.34 -5.35 -16.92
N GLY A 155 18.42 -6.67 -17.02
CA GLY A 155 19.68 -7.41 -16.86
C GLY A 155 20.24 -7.37 -15.43
N LEU A 156 19.38 -7.03 -14.44
CA LEU A 156 19.75 -7.00 -13.01
C LEU A 156 19.64 -8.38 -12.36
N ALA A 157 18.97 -9.31 -13.01
CA ALA A 157 18.83 -10.71 -12.63
C ALA A 157 18.98 -11.60 -13.87
N LEU A 158 19.30 -12.89 -13.64
CA LEU A 158 19.35 -13.87 -14.74
C LEU A 158 17.93 -14.13 -15.26
N GLU A 159 17.80 -14.23 -16.56
CA GLU A 159 16.52 -14.59 -17.20
C GLU A 159 16.10 -16.01 -16.80
N MET A 160 14.82 -16.19 -16.57
CA MET A 160 14.17 -17.47 -16.35
C MET A 160 12.73 -17.39 -16.88
N ASP A 161 12.15 -18.55 -17.17
CA ASP A 161 10.74 -18.63 -17.54
C ASP A 161 9.81 -18.33 -16.36
N ASP A 162 8.55 -18.04 -16.67
CA ASP A 162 7.56 -17.63 -15.68
C ASP A 162 7.26 -18.72 -14.66
N ASN A 163 7.28 -20.00 -15.05
CA ASN A 163 7.04 -21.13 -14.14
C ASN A 163 8.19 -21.28 -13.14
N ALA A 164 9.44 -21.17 -13.61
CA ALA A 164 10.62 -21.22 -12.76
C ALA A 164 10.62 -20.05 -11.77
N LEU A 165 10.22 -18.84 -12.22
CA LEU A 165 10.09 -17.67 -11.36
C LEU A 165 9.00 -17.86 -10.30
N GLN A 166 7.82 -18.35 -10.70
CA GLN A 166 6.74 -18.64 -9.76
C GLN A 166 7.15 -19.65 -8.69
N GLN A 167 7.86 -20.72 -9.11
CA GLN A 167 8.37 -21.71 -8.17
C GLN A 167 9.37 -21.11 -7.18
N LYS A 168 10.30 -20.26 -7.65
CA LYS A 168 11.25 -19.56 -6.77
C LYS A 168 10.56 -18.61 -5.80
N ILE A 169 9.48 -17.93 -6.21
CA ILE A 169 8.67 -17.09 -5.34
C ILE A 169 8.02 -17.95 -4.24
N GLU A 170 7.42 -19.10 -4.60
CA GLU A 170 6.83 -20.02 -3.62
C GLU A 170 7.87 -20.57 -2.64
N ASP A 171 9.04 -20.97 -3.12
CA ASP A 171 10.13 -21.55 -2.32
C ASP A 171 10.69 -20.56 -1.31
N ASN A 172 10.74 -19.26 -1.67
CA ASN A 172 11.22 -18.18 -0.81
C ASN A 172 10.12 -17.52 0.03
N PHE A 173 8.84 -17.83 -0.24
CA PHE A 173 7.74 -17.25 0.52
C PHE A 173 7.72 -17.80 1.94
N TRP A 174 7.91 -16.90 2.93
CA TRP A 174 7.87 -17.28 4.33
C TRP A 174 6.44 -17.60 4.78
N ARG A 175 6.30 -18.74 5.50
CA ARG A 175 5.05 -19.13 6.15
C ARG A 175 5.27 -19.28 7.65
N PRO A 176 4.30 -18.92 8.49
CA PRO A 176 4.41 -19.03 9.94
C PRO A 176 4.22 -20.50 10.39
N GLU A 177 5.11 -21.38 9.94
CA GLU A 177 5.10 -22.81 10.21
C GLU A 177 6.39 -23.23 10.90
N TYR A 178 6.28 -24.10 11.92
CA TYR A 178 7.45 -24.70 12.55
C TYR A 178 8.13 -25.68 11.59
N ARG A 179 9.39 -25.44 11.30
CA ARG A 179 10.20 -26.36 10.47
C ARG A 179 10.88 -27.39 11.36
N ASN A 180 10.95 -28.64 10.90
CA ASN A 180 11.74 -29.69 11.55
C ASN A 180 13.22 -29.43 11.32
N TYR A 181 13.93 -29.04 12.37
CA TYR A 181 15.38 -28.89 12.34
C TYR A 181 16.06 -30.22 12.67
N ARG A 182 17.05 -30.59 11.85
CA ARG A 182 17.93 -31.72 12.14
C ARG A 182 19.34 -31.19 12.41
N ARG A 183 19.95 -31.69 13.48
CA ARG A 183 21.37 -31.41 13.73
C ARG A 183 22.20 -32.10 12.64
N VAL A 184 22.97 -31.34 11.85
CA VAL A 184 24.03 -31.86 10.97
C VAL A 184 25.32 -31.89 11.77
N SER A 185 25.91 -33.06 11.94
CA SER A 185 27.30 -33.20 12.42
C SER A 185 28.21 -32.92 11.23
N ASN A 186 29.13 -31.97 11.41
CA ASN A 186 30.23 -31.75 10.47
C ASN A 186 31.17 -32.93 10.53
#